data_054ffcebb08a0b52f6955cead41734db
#
_entry.id   054ffcebb08a0b52f6955cead41734db
#
_cell.length_a   1.000
_cell.length_b   1.000
_cell.length_c   1.000
_cell.angle_alpha   90.00
_cell.angle_beta   90.00
_cell.angle_gamma   90.00
#
_symmetry.space_group_name_H-M   'P 1'
#
loop_
_entity.id
_entity.type
_entity.pdbx_description
1 polymer ?
#
loop_
_entity_poly.entity_id
_entity_poly.type
_entity_poly.pdbx_seq_one_letter_code
_entity_poly.pdbx_strand_id
1 'polypeptide(L)'
;MSLNGKVAIVTGSGRGLGLAYAQELARQGAAVVINDVDAATAAEAVASIEAAGGKATAVVAPVGPSETAKQLVAAAVETFGRLDILVTNAGVLRDTVLWKMSDEDFDLVTNVHLRGTFTCVREAAIH
;
A
#
# COMPACT_ATOMS: atom_id res chain seq x y z
N MET A 1 -9.45 -21.00 4.03
CA MET A 1 -9.01 -19.66 4.36
C MET A 1 -10.13 -18.66 4.13
N SER A 2 -10.36 -17.78 5.07
CA SER A 2 -11.52 -16.88 5.07
C SER A 2 -11.47 -15.77 4.00
N LEU A 3 -10.29 -15.49 3.43
CA LEU A 3 -10.11 -14.45 2.41
C LEU A 3 -9.84 -15.01 1.01
N ASN A 4 -10.10 -16.28 0.78
CA ASN A 4 -9.93 -16.87 -0.55
C ASN A 4 -10.74 -16.11 -1.59
N GLY A 5 -10.09 -15.76 -2.71
CA GLY A 5 -10.70 -15.02 -3.79
C GLY A 5 -10.82 -13.51 -3.55
N LYS A 6 -10.42 -13.02 -2.39
CA LYS A 6 -10.39 -11.58 -2.10
C LYS A 6 -9.08 -10.95 -2.57
N VAL A 7 -9.13 -9.66 -2.85
CA VAL A 7 -7.96 -8.88 -3.28
C VAL A 7 -7.79 -7.68 -2.35
N ALA A 8 -6.57 -7.51 -1.86
CA ALA A 8 -6.22 -6.45 -0.92
C ALA A 8 -5.12 -5.55 -1.47
N ILE A 9 -5.21 -4.28 -1.15
CA ILE A 9 -4.11 -3.31 -1.34
C ILE A 9 -3.63 -2.90 0.06
N VAL A 10 -2.32 -2.92 0.28
CA VAL A 10 -1.70 -2.40 1.50
C VAL A 10 -0.66 -1.38 1.11
N THR A 11 -0.85 -0.12 1.47
CA THR A 11 0.14 0.93 1.19
C THR A 11 1.29 0.84 2.18
N GLY A 12 2.51 1.15 1.71
CA GLY A 12 3.71 1.06 2.55
C GLY A 12 4.01 -0.36 3.02
N SER A 13 3.80 -1.35 2.18
CA SER A 13 3.82 -2.77 2.58
C SER A 13 5.11 -3.51 2.21
N GLY A 14 6.14 -2.80 1.74
CA GLY A 14 7.42 -3.44 1.42
C GLY A 14 8.18 -3.92 2.65
N ARG A 15 7.89 -3.38 3.81
CA ARG A 15 8.58 -3.69 5.07
C ARG A 15 7.71 -3.35 6.28
N GLY A 16 8.19 -3.72 7.48
CA GLY A 16 7.59 -3.34 8.76
C GLY A 16 6.17 -3.86 8.94
N LEU A 17 5.32 -3.04 9.56
CA LEU A 17 3.94 -3.41 9.85
C LEU A 17 3.13 -3.66 8.58
N GLY A 18 3.33 -2.84 7.56
CA GLY A 18 2.64 -3.03 6.28
C GLY A 18 2.93 -4.38 5.64
N LEU A 19 4.19 -4.82 5.69
CA LEU A 19 4.58 -6.14 5.21
C LEU A 19 3.91 -7.24 6.04
N ALA A 20 3.89 -7.09 7.36
CA ALA A 20 3.24 -8.07 8.23
C ALA A 20 1.74 -8.19 7.92
N TYR A 21 1.06 -7.07 7.69
CA TYR A 21 -0.34 -7.06 7.28
C TYR A 21 -0.54 -7.77 5.94
N ALA A 22 0.31 -7.46 4.96
CA ALA A 22 0.23 -8.04 3.63
C ALA A 22 0.45 -9.55 3.67
N GLN A 23 1.45 -10.00 4.42
CA GLN A 23 1.74 -11.42 4.60
C GLN A 23 0.58 -12.17 5.28
N GLU A 24 -0.04 -11.56 6.29
CA GLU A 24 -1.18 -12.19 6.97
C GLU A 24 -2.41 -12.26 6.07
N LEU A 25 -2.70 -11.20 5.32
CA LEU A 25 -3.80 -11.22 4.34
C LEU A 25 -3.58 -12.32 3.29
N ALA A 26 -2.36 -12.44 2.78
CA ALA A 26 -2.01 -13.50 1.83
C ALA A 26 -2.12 -14.90 2.46
N ARG A 27 -1.69 -15.05 3.71
CA ARG A 27 -1.83 -16.32 4.45
C ARG A 27 -3.30 -16.72 4.61
N GLN A 28 -4.19 -15.75 4.73
CA GLN A 28 -5.64 -15.97 4.80
C GLN A 28 -6.28 -16.23 3.43
N GLY A 29 -5.52 -16.18 2.35
CA GLY A 29 -5.96 -16.51 1.01
C GLY A 29 -6.20 -15.32 0.07
N ALA A 30 -5.98 -14.09 0.50
CA ALA A 30 -6.11 -12.92 -0.36
C ALA A 30 -4.94 -12.79 -1.32
N ALA A 31 -5.19 -12.28 -2.53
CA ALA A 31 -4.15 -11.76 -3.38
C ALA A 31 -3.85 -10.32 -2.93
N VAL A 32 -2.58 -9.90 -2.95
CA VAL A 32 -2.17 -8.63 -2.35
C VAL A 32 -1.40 -7.76 -3.33
N VAL A 33 -1.77 -6.49 -3.39
CA VAL A 33 -0.98 -5.45 -4.06
C VAL A 33 -0.06 -4.82 -3.01
N ILE A 34 1.23 -5.03 -3.19
CA ILE A 34 2.29 -4.42 -2.38
C ILE A 34 2.58 -3.03 -2.90
N ASN A 35 2.81 -2.09 -2.02
CA ASN A 35 3.22 -0.74 -2.36
C ASN A 35 4.40 -0.30 -1.51
N ASP A 36 5.41 0.23 -2.16
CA ASP A 36 6.54 0.88 -1.51
C ASP A 36 7.15 1.89 -2.47
N VAL A 37 7.95 2.83 -1.96
CA VAL A 37 8.72 3.76 -2.78
C VAL A 37 10.02 3.14 -3.29
N ASP A 38 10.51 2.11 -2.64
CA ASP A 38 11.74 1.39 -3.01
C ASP A 38 11.41 0.10 -3.76
N ALA A 39 11.91 0.02 -5.00
CA ALA A 39 11.64 -1.11 -5.88
C ALA A 39 12.18 -2.43 -5.33
N ALA A 40 13.39 -2.43 -4.77
CA ALA A 40 13.99 -3.65 -4.22
C ALA A 40 13.21 -4.17 -3.02
N THR A 41 12.80 -3.26 -2.12
CA THR A 41 12.00 -3.58 -0.94
C THR A 41 10.64 -4.16 -1.35
N ALA A 42 9.98 -3.56 -2.34
CA ALA A 42 8.72 -4.07 -2.85
C ALA A 42 8.87 -5.46 -3.48
N ALA A 43 9.93 -5.67 -4.27
CA ALA A 43 10.20 -6.96 -4.90
C ALA A 43 10.45 -8.07 -3.86
N GLU A 44 11.19 -7.77 -2.80
CA GLU A 44 11.43 -8.72 -1.71
C GLU A 44 10.13 -9.11 -1.00
N ALA A 45 9.24 -8.15 -0.79
CA ALA A 45 7.94 -8.40 -0.18
C ALA A 45 7.09 -9.33 -1.04
N VAL A 46 7.01 -9.07 -2.34
CA VAL A 46 6.31 -9.94 -3.29
C VAL A 46 6.90 -11.34 -3.27
N ALA A 47 8.22 -11.45 -3.33
CA ALA A 47 8.91 -12.76 -3.32
C ALA A 47 8.60 -13.54 -2.03
N SER A 48 8.54 -12.88 -0.88
CA SER A 48 8.23 -13.53 0.39
C SER A 48 6.81 -14.11 0.42
N ILE A 49 5.86 -13.40 -0.16
CA ILE A 49 4.47 -13.87 -0.25
C ILE A 49 4.35 -15.04 -1.22
N GLU A 50 4.99 -14.94 -2.39
CA GLU A 50 4.97 -16.01 -3.39
C GLU A 50 5.67 -17.27 -2.89
N ALA A 51 6.79 -17.13 -2.17
CA ALA A 51 7.51 -18.26 -1.58
C ALA A 51 6.67 -19.02 -0.55
N ALA A 52 5.74 -18.35 0.11
CA ALA A 52 4.78 -18.95 1.04
C ALA A 52 3.52 -19.48 0.36
N GLY A 53 3.45 -19.45 -0.98
CA GLY A 53 2.33 -19.95 -1.77
C GLY A 53 1.23 -18.92 -2.05
N GLY A 54 1.42 -17.67 -1.67
CA GLY A 54 0.46 -16.60 -1.90
C GLY A 54 0.61 -15.94 -3.28
N LYS A 55 -0.24 -14.96 -3.53
CA LYS A 55 -0.23 -14.16 -4.78
C LYS A 55 -0.04 -12.70 -4.44
N ALA A 56 0.93 -12.06 -5.10
CA ALA A 56 1.19 -10.64 -4.89
C ALA A 56 1.71 -9.99 -6.17
N THR A 57 1.50 -8.69 -6.28
CA THR A 57 2.12 -7.83 -7.27
C THR A 57 2.52 -6.53 -6.58
N ALA A 58 3.32 -5.71 -7.22
CA ALA A 58 3.82 -4.48 -6.61
C ALA A 58 3.54 -3.25 -7.46
N VAL A 59 3.29 -2.13 -6.78
CA VAL A 59 3.27 -0.79 -7.36
C VAL A 59 4.32 0.03 -6.62
N VAL A 60 5.34 0.47 -7.34
CA VAL A 60 6.43 1.28 -6.78
C VAL A 60 6.15 2.74 -7.05
N ALA A 61 5.62 3.42 -6.06
CA ALA A 61 5.26 4.84 -6.16
C ALA A 61 4.97 5.41 -4.78
N PRO A 62 5.16 6.72 -4.56
CA PRO A 62 4.77 7.35 -3.31
C PRO A 62 3.26 7.54 -3.25
N VAL A 63 2.64 7.26 -2.12
CA VAL A 63 1.24 7.60 -1.89
C VAL A 63 1.09 9.11 -1.67
N GLY A 64 -0.11 9.63 -1.95
CA GLY A 64 -0.43 11.06 -1.93
C GLY A 64 -1.06 11.47 -3.25
N PRO A 65 -0.32 11.40 -4.37
CA PRO A 65 -0.89 11.73 -5.68
C PRO A 65 -2.05 10.82 -6.06
N SER A 66 -3.07 11.40 -6.70
CA SER A 66 -4.20 10.62 -7.23
C SER A 66 -3.76 9.58 -8.25
N GLU A 67 -2.68 9.85 -8.98
CA GLU A 67 -2.12 8.92 -9.97
C GLU A 67 -1.65 7.62 -9.31
N THR A 68 -0.99 7.70 -8.16
CA THR A 68 -0.60 6.51 -7.41
C THR A 68 -1.81 5.69 -6.97
N ALA A 69 -2.85 6.36 -6.47
CA ALA A 69 -4.09 5.69 -6.07
C ALA A 69 -4.72 4.94 -7.26
N LYS A 70 -4.75 5.56 -8.43
CA LYS A 70 -5.26 4.92 -9.65
C LYS A 70 -4.42 3.72 -10.05
N GLN A 71 -3.09 3.81 -9.96
CA GLN A 71 -2.19 2.71 -10.26
C GLN A 71 -2.40 1.52 -9.31
N LEU A 72 -2.61 1.79 -8.04
CA LEU A 72 -2.87 0.75 -7.03
C LEU A 72 -4.17 -0.01 -7.34
N VAL A 73 -5.25 0.73 -7.60
CA VAL A 73 -6.55 0.13 -7.91
C VAL A 73 -6.48 -0.61 -9.25
N ALA A 74 -5.83 -0.04 -10.27
CA ALA A 74 -5.63 -0.70 -11.56
C ALA A 74 -4.85 -2.00 -11.41
N ALA A 75 -3.80 -2.02 -10.60
CA ALA A 75 -3.03 -3.23 -10.34
C ALA A 75 -3.90 -4.35 -9.72
N ALA A 76 -4.75 -4.00 -8.77
CA ALA A 76 -5.68 -4.96 -8.16
C ALA A 76 -6.67 -5.52 -9.18
N VAL A 77 -7.34 -4.64 -9.91
CA VAL A 77 -8.40 -5.02 -10.84
C VAL A 77 -7.84 -5.73 -12.09
N GLU A 78 -6.76 -5.22 -12.67
CA GLU A 78 -6.17 -5.80 -13.89
C GLU A 78 -5.43 -7.10 -13.61
N THR A 79 -4.73 -7.22 -12.48
CA THR A 79 -3.96 -8.43 -12.16
C THR A 79 -4.83 -9.52 -11.54
N PHE A 80 -5.74 -9.15 -10.63
CA PHE A 80 -6.51 -10.10 -9.83
C PHE A 80 -8.03 -10.04 -10.06
N GLY A 81 -8.52 -9.09 -10.83
CA GLY A 81 -9.91 -9.04 -11.28
C GLY A 81 -10.88 -8.31 -10.35
N ARG A 82 -10.47 -7.89 -9.16
CA ARG A 82 -11.35 -7.23 -8.19
C ARG A 82 -10.55 -6.49 -7.12
N LEU A 83 -11.23 -5.71 -6.32
CA LEU A 83 -10.68 -5.07 -5.12
C LEU A 83 -11.71 -5.20 -3.98
N ASP A 84 -11.29 -5.76 -2.85
CA ASP A 84 -12.15 -5.98 -1.67
C ASP A 84 -11.66 -5.26 -0.43
N ILE A 85 -10.34 -5.11 -0.26
CA ILE A 85 -9.73 -4.64 0.98
C ILE A 85 -8.69 -3.57 0.65
N LEU A 86 -8.76 -2.45 1.37
CA LEU A 86 -7.73 -1.41 1.33
C LEU A 86 -7.22 -1.13 2.73
N VAL A 87 -5.90 -1.24 2.91
CA VAL A 87 -5.22 -0.86 4.15
C VAL A 87 -4.30 0.31 3.85
N THR A 88 -4.63 1.49 4.37
CA THR A 88 -3.80 2.69 4.25
C THR A 88 -2.83 2.73 5.42
N ASN A 89 -1.66 2.11 5.21
CA ASN A 89 -0.63 1.97 6.24
C ASN A 89 0.57 2.91 6.01
N ALA A 90 0.83 3.33 4.79
CA ALA A 90 1.99 4.17 4.48
C ALA A 90 2.06 5.41 5.37
N GLY A 91 3.25 5.69 5.90
CA GLY A 91 3.48 6.83 6.76
C GLY A 91 4.95 7.22 6.79
N VAL A 92 5.22 8.46 7.14
CA VAL A 92 6.56 9.00 7.34
C VAL A 92 6.57 9.83 8.60
N LEU A 93 7.73 9.93 9.24
CA LEU A 93 7.93 10.75 10.41
C LEU A 93 8.94 11.86 10.11
N ARG A 94 8.65 13.06 10.59
CA ARG A 94 9.55 14.22 10.54
C ARG A 94 9.44 14.93 11.88
N ASP A 95 9.87 14.23 12.94
CA ASP A 95 9.75 14.73 14.30
C ASP A 95 10.66 15.92 14.55
N THR A 96 10.07 17.02 14.98
CA THR A 96 10.78 18.23 15.37
C THR A 96 9.86 19.10 16.21
N VAL A 97 10.42 20.11 16.87
CA VAL A 97 9.59 21.10 17.55
C VAL A 97 8.86 21.96 16.52
N LEU A 98 7.66 22.38 16.85
CA LEU A 98 6.75 23.06 15.91
C LEU A 98 7.42 24.21 15.14
N TRP A 99 8.15 25.09 15.85
CA TRP A 99 8.74 26.28 15.23
C TRP A 99 9.98 26.01 14.36
N LYS A 100 10.46 24.75 14.33
CA LYS A 100 11.57 24.34 13.45
C LYS A 100 11.11 23.51 12.26
N MET A 101 9.84 23.14 12.21
CA MET A 101 9.32 22.32 11.11
C MET A 101 9.31 23.13 9.82
N SER A 102 9.90 22.60 8.75
CA SER A 102 9.85 23.20 7.43
C SER A 102 8.51 22.96 6.74
N ASP A 103 8.20 23.81 5.75
CA ASP A 103 7.02 23.62 4.91
C ASP A 103 7.09 22.29 4.15
N GLU A 104 8.30 21.92 3.68
CA GLU A 104 8.52 20.66 2.96
C GLU A 104 8.19 19.45 3.85
N ASP A 105 8.63 19.46 5.11
CA ASP A 105 8.35 18.36 6.03
C ASP A 105 6.86 18.28 6.38
N PHE A 106 6.23 19.44 6.61
CA PHE A 106 4.79 19.51 6.83
C PHE A 106 4.01 18.95 5.62
N ASP A 107 4.39 19.39 4.41
CA ASP A 107 3.74 18.95 3.18
C ASP A 107 3.94 17.45 2.94
N LEU A 108 5.14 16.92 3.21
CA LEU A 108 5.42 15.51 3.05
C LEU A 108 4.55 14.66 3.99
N VAL A 109 4.52 14.99 5.28
CA VAL A 109 3.74 14.25 6.26
C VAL A 109 2.24 14.33 5.94
N THR A 110 1.74 15.52 5.61
CA THR A 110 0.33 15.72 5.24
C THR A 110 -0.01 14.97 3.96
N ASN A 111 0.86 15.02 2.96
CA ASN A 111 0.63 14.37 1.68
C ASN A 111 0.59 12.84 1.82
N VAL A 112 1.48 12.25 2.59
CA VAL A 112 1.49 10.80 2.78
C VAL A 112 0.33 10.33 3.66
N HIS A 113 0.16 10.92 4.84
CA HIS A 113 -0.84 10.44 5.81
C HIS A 113 -2.26 10.84 5.45
N LEU A 114 -2.50 12.12 5.15
CA LEU A 114 -3.85 12.61 4.91
C LEU A 114 -4.26 12.45 3.45
N ARG A 115 -3.52 13.05 2.53
CA ARG A 115 -3.84 12.98 1.11
C ARG A 115 -3.74 11.54 0.58
N GLY A 116 -2.73 10.78 1.03
CA GLY A 116 -2.55 9.38 0.62
C GLY A 116 -3.74 8.52 1.03
N THR A 117 -4.24 8.68 2.23
CA THR A 117 -5.43 7.97 2.68
C THR A 117 -6.66 8.41 1.88
N PHE A 118 -6.86 9.71 1.72
CA PHE A 118 -8.00 10.25 0.98
C PHE A 118 -8.04 9.76 -0.47
N THR A 119 -6.93 9.89 -1.20
CA THR A 119 -6.88 9.52 -2.63
C THR A 119 -7.08 8.02 -2.83
N CYS A 120 -6.47 7.20 -1.98
CA CYS A 120 -6.62 5.74 -2.07
C CYS A 120 -8.05 5.30 -1.74
N VAL A 121 -8.66 5.85 -0.68
CA VAL A 121 -10.04 5.51 -0.31
C VAL A 121 -11.01 5.96 -1.40
N ARG A 122 -10.82 7.16 -1.95
CA ARG A 122 -11.68 7.67 -3.02
C ARG A 122 -11.66 6.76 -4.25
N GLU A 123 -10.47 6.36 -4.72
CA GLU A 123 -10.35 5.49 -5.89
C GLU A 123 -10.86 4.06 -5.58
N ALA A 124 -10.57 3.53 -4.40
CA ALA A 124 -11.05 2.21 -4.00
C ALA A 124 -12.56 2.15 -3.90
N ALA A 125 -13.20 3.23 -3.44
CA ALA A 125 -14.65 3.28 -3.25
C ALA A 125 -15.46 3.16 -4.55
N ILE A 126 -14.82 3.33 -5.71
CA ILE A 126 -15.46 3.13 -7.02
C ILE A 126 -15.69 1.64 -7.30
N HIS A 127 -14.93 0.77 -6.68
CA HIS A 127 -14.93 -0.68 -6.88
C HIS A 127 -15.43 -1.42 -5.65
#